data_edfcf2d91c816d5ba163912639004ace
#
_entry.id   edfcf2d91c816d5ba163912639004ace
#
_cell.length_a   1.000
_cell.length_b   1.000
_cell.length_c   1.000
_cell.angle_alpha   90.00
_cell.angle_beta   90.00
_cell.angle_gamma   90.00
#
_symmetry.space_group_name_H-M   'P 1'
#
loop_
_entity.id
_entity.type
_entity.pdbx_description
1 polymer ?
#
loop_
_entity_poly.entity_id
_entity_poly.type
_entity_poly.pdbx_seq_one_letter_code
_entity_poly.pdbx_strand_id
1 'polypeptide(L)'
;MVKIITPCSPGTVCTINIIVLLADEVGLGKTIEAALIIHQQLRTGRAQRVLILVPDSLVHQWLVEMLRRVNLPFAIFDESRCEALDDDDANPFENDQLVLSSIDFISQNPKRQTQIQAASWDLMVVDEAHHLAWSQDTPSQEYLCVEALANATPGVLLLTATPDQLGHESHFARLRLLDPARFHSYEAFLTEESRYSQLADAVAPLLSDAQPNPKQRAKLNDFAPDIMAHAGDLNDVKARNNLVHQLIDCHGTGRMLFRNRRANIEGFPERALSAYPLALPAAYDAALSEGNLTYALYPERMPTVVNTWTQVDPRVEWLLDFMNSVKPEKILLICASARTAQELGEVIRTQTGIRHSVFHEGMSIVE
;
A
#
# COMPACT_ATOMS: atom_id res chain seq x y z
N MET A 1 6.18 -17.05 4.19
CA MET A 1 5.45 -18.16 3.51
C MET A 1 4.01 -18.14 4.04
N VAL A 2 3.10 -17.59 3.27
CA VAL A 2 1.69 -17.46 3.67
C VAL A 2 1.06 -18.86 3.70
N LYS A 3 0.79 -19.35 4.88
CA LYS A 3 0.17 -20.66 5.08
C LYS A 3 -1.35 -20.47 5.18
N ILE A 4 -2.03 -20.49 4.04
CA ILE A 4 -3.50 -20.45 3.99
C ILE A 4 -3.98 -21.85 4.34
N ILE A 5 -4.42 -22.06 5.57
CA ILE A 5 -4.97 -23.34 6.04
C ILE A 5 -6.45 -23.16 6.29
N THR A 6 -7.28 -23.76 5.43
CA THR A 6 -8.66 -24.06 5.79
C THR A 6 -8.78 -25.59 5.96
N PRO A 7 -9.41 -26.08 7.02
CA PRO A 7 -9.65 -27.51 7.17
C PRO A 7 -10.72 -27.96 6.17
N CYS A 8 -10.33 -28.79 5.22
CA CYS A 8 -11.25 -29.44 4.30
C CYS A 8 -11.58 -30.84 4.77
N SER A 9 -12.87 -31.20 4.73
CA SER A 9 -13.33 -32.57 4.85
C SER A 9 -12.89 -33.38 3.61
N PRO A 10 -12.54 -34.66 3.74
CA PRO A 10 -12.12 -35.49 2.61
C PRO A 10 -13.26 -35.60 1.58
N GLY A 11 -13.02 -35.13 0.36
CA GLY A 11 -13.94 -35.26 -0.77
C GLY A 11 -14.52 -33.94 -1.32
N THR A 12 -14.26 -32.80 -0.71
CA THR A 12 -14.68 -31.49 -1.26
C THR A 12 -13.48 -30.83 -1.92
N VAL A 13 -13.64 -30.37 -3.17
CA VAL A 13 -12.67 -29.46 -3.82
C VAL A 13 -12.67 -28.19 -3.01
N CYS A 14 -11.64 -28.00 -2.19
CA CYS A 14 -11.52 -26.83 -1.35
C CYS A 14 -11.08 -25.66 -2.20
N THR A 15 -12.00 -24.82 -2.61
CA THR A 15 -11.70 -23.50 -3.15
C THR A 15 -11.19 -22.64 -2.01
N ILE A 16 -9.89 -22.57 -1.86
CA ILE A 16 -9.26 -21.65 -0.91
C ILE A 16 -9.32 -20.27 -1.56
N ASN A 17 -10.30 -19.48 -1.19
CA ASN A 17 -10.39 -18.09 -1.60
C ASN A 17 -9.28 -17.30 -0.88
N ILE A 18 -8.52 -16.51 -1.64
CA ILE A 18 -7.56 -15.57 -1.07
C ILE A 18 -8.32 -14.33 -0.64
N ILE A 19 -8.38 -14.09 0.66
CA ILE A 19 -8.97 -12.89 1.27
C ILE A 19 -7.91 -12.32 2.20
N VAL A 20 -7.05 -11.41 1.67
CA VAL A 20 -5.83 -10.97 2.34
C VAL A 20 -5.55 -9.50 2.12
N LEU A 21 -5.09 -8.83 3.18
CA LEU A 21 -4.48 -7.51 3.15
C LEU A 21 -2.97 -7.65 3.40
N LEU A 22 -2.15 -7.32 2.39
CA LEU A 22 -0.71 -7.18 2.53
C LEU A 22 -0.40 -5.72 2.87
N ALA A 23 0.04 -5.51 4.10
CA ALA A 23 0.26 -4.19 4.67
C ALA A 23 1.75 -3.93 4.99
N ASP A 24 2.62 -4.37 4.11
CA ASP A 24 4.05 -4.26 4.25
C ASP A 24 4.54 -2.83 3.99
N GLU A 25 5.58 -2.39 4.68
CA GLU A 25 6.21 -1.09 4.42
C GLU A 25 6.67 -0.96 2.96
N VAL A 26 6.75 0.30 2.49
CA VAL A 26 7.20 0.62 1.12
C VAL A 26 8.56 -0.02 0.84
N GLY A 27 8.69 -0.67 -0.33
CA GLY A 27 9.95 -1.25 -0.79
C GLY A 27 10.24 -2.66 -0.25
N LEU A 28 9.33 -3.29 0.47
CA LEU A 28 9.46 -4.70 0.91
C LEU A 28 9.01 -5.71 -0.14
N GLY A 29 8.52 -5.25 -1.30
CA GLY A 29 8.22 -6.12 -2.43
C GLY A 29 6.78 -6.63 -2.50
N LYS A 30 5.79 -5.88 -2.01
CA LYS A 30 4.36 -6.23 -2.11
C LYS A 30 3.92 -6.67 -3.51
N THR A 31 4.36 -5.95 -4.54
CA THR A 31 4.08 -6.31 -5.94
C THR A 31 4.62 -7.70 -6.30
N ILE A 32 5.81 -8.06 -5.79
CA ILE A 32 6.41 -9.38 -6.01
C ILE A 32 5.62 -10.46 -5.27
N GLU A 33 5.22 -10.21 -4.03
CA GLU A 33 4.39 -11.13 -3.26
C GLU A 33 3.03 -11.36 -3.94
N ALA A 34 2.38 -10.29 -4.38
CA ALA A 34 1.15 -10.37 -5.16
C ALA A 34 1.35 -11.17 -6.45
N ALA A 35 2.44 -10.92 -7.18
CA ALA A 35 2.77 -11.66 -8.41
C ALA A 35 2.94 -13.16 -8.15
N LEU A 36 3.60 -13.54 -7.07
CA LEU A 36 3.78 -14.95 -6.68
C LEU A 36 2.44 -15.59 -6.28
N ILE A 37 1.58 -14.87 -5.59
CA ILE A 37 0.24 -15.32 -5.22
C ILE A 37 -0.60 -15.55 -6.50
N ILE A 38 -0.67 -14.57 -7.39
CA ILE A 38 -1.38 -14.66 -8.67
C ILE A 38 -0.87 -15.86 -9.47
N HIS A 39 0.44 -15.96 -9.64
CA HIS A 39 1.06 -17.06 -10.37
C HIS A 39 0.70 -18.42 -9.77
N GLN A 40 0.72 -18.56 -8.43
CA GLN A 40 0.33 -19.79 -7.74
C GLN A 40 -1.15 -20.12 -7.98
N GLN A 41 -2.06 -19.14 -7.91
CA GLN A 41 -3.49 -19.38 -8.13
C GLN A 41 -3.78 -19.85 -9.55
N LEU A 42 -3.17 -19.20 -10.55
CA LEU A 42 -3.28 -19.59 -11.96
C LEU A 42 -2.68 -20.98 -12.19
N ARG A 43 -1.49 -21.26 -11.67
CA ARG A 43 -0.81 -22.56 -11.83
C ARG A 43 -1.57 -23.72 -11.20
N THR A 44 -2.27 -23.48 -10.11
CA THR A 44 -3.07 -24.53 -9.42
C THR A 44 -4.48 -24.65 -9.94
N GLY A 45 -4.88 -23.83 -10.93
CA GLY A 45 -6.22 -23.79 -11.49
C GLY A 45 -7.29 -23.28 -10.53
N ARG A 46 -6.88 -22.58 -9.46
CA ARG A 46 -7.80 -21.97 -8.47
C ARG A 46 -8.33 -20.62 -8.94
N ALA A 47 -7.61 -19.95 -9.81
CA ALA A 47 -8.06 -18.79 -10.54
C ALA A 47 -7.77 -18.99 -12.04
N GLN A 48 -8.66 -18.51 -12.88
CA GLN A 48 -8.52 -18.46 -14.34
C GLN A 48 -8.59 -17.01 -14.81
N ARG A 49 -9.40 -16.19 -14.16
CA ARG A 49 -9.59 -14.79 -14.47
C ARG A 49 -9.14 -13.91 -13.32
N VAL A 50 -8.19 -13.03 -13.60
CA VAL A 50 -7.58 -12.14 -12.60
C VAL A 50 -7.73 -10.69 -13.03
N LEU A 51 -8.26 -9.86 -12.14
CA LEU A 51 -8.34 -8.42 -12.28
C LEU A 51 -7.33 -7.75 -11.35
N ILE A 52 -6.50 -6.87 -11.91
CA ILE A 52 -5.62 -5.98 -11.13
C ILE A 52 -6.11 -4.55 -11.30
N LEU A 53 -6.40 -3.89 -10.18
CA LEU A 53 -6.79 -2.49 -10.10
C LEU A 53 -5.71 -1.71 -9.38
N VAL A 54 -5.22 -0.65 -10.03
CA VAL A 54 -4.13 0.18 -9.51
C VAL A 54 -4.41 1.66 -9.76
N PRO A 55 -3.77 2.61 -9.06
CA PRO A 55 -3.73 4.01 -9.46
C PRO A 55 -3.19 4.16 -10.90
N ASP A 56 -3.68 5.14 -11.64
CA ASP A 56 -3.33 5.36 -13.06
C ASP A 56 -1.81 5.41 -13.28
N SER A 57 -1.08 6.07 -12.39
CA SER A 57 0.38 6.19 -12.45
C SER A 57 1.14 4.87 -12.32
N LEU A 58 0.52 3.80 -11.82
CA LEU A 58 1.15 2.50 -11.58
C LEU A 58 0.82 1.44 -12.63
N VAL A 59 -0.10 1.71 -13.56
CA VAL A 59 -0.56 0.73 -14.57
C VAL A 59 0.61 0.14 -15.36
N HIS A 60 1.45 0.99 -15.93
CA HIS A 60 2.59 0.51 -16.73
C HIS A 60 3.66 -0.20 -15.89
N GLN A 61 3.90 0.27 -14.67
CA GLN A 61 4.82 -0.39 -13.76
C GLN A 61 4.35 -1.82 -13.46
N TRP A 62 3.08 -2.00 -13.15
CA TRP A 62 2.50 -3.31 -12.90
C TRP A 62 2.59 -4.24 -14.11
N LEU A 63 2.29 -3.73 -15.31
CA LEU A 63 2.44 -4.51 -16.55
C LEU A 63 3.87 -5.05 -16.69
N VAL A 64 4.87 -4.18 -16.53
CA VAL A 64 6.28 -4.55 -16.68
C VAL A 64 6.71 -5.54 -15.59
N GLU A 65 6.30 -5.34 -14.34
CA GLU A 65 6.62 -6.25 -13.23
C GLU A 65 6.00 -7.63 -13.45
N MET A 66 4.71 -7.71 -13.84
CA MET A 66 4.04 -8.98 -14.12
C MET A 66 4.71 -9.74 -15.26
N LEU A 67 5.06 -9.05 -16.34
CA LEU A 67 5.72 -9.66 -17.49
C LEU A 67 7.14 -10.12 -17.14
N ARG A 68 7.95 -9.27 -16.51
CA ARG A 68 9.36 -9.56 -16.23
C ARG A 68 9.59 -10.56 -15.11
N ARG A 69 8.79 -10.51 -14.04
CA ARG A 69 9.00 -11.32 -12.83
C ARG A 69 8.39 -12.71 -12.93
N VAL A 70 7.18 -12.79 -13.47
CA VAL A 70 6.38 -14.02 -13.45
C VAL A 70 5.89 -14.45 -14.83
N ASN A 71 6.27 -13.72 -15.89
CA ASN A 71 5.88 -13.99 -17.29
C ASN A 71 4.35 -14.09 -17.46
N LEU A 72 3.60 -13.19 -16.83
CA LEU A 72 2.16 -13.08 -16.96
C LEU A 72 1.82 -11.88 -17.86
N PRO A 73 1.24 -12.10 -19.06
CA PRO A 73 0.90 -11.05 -20.01
C PRO A 73 -0.47 -10.46 -19.68
N PHE A 74 -0.52 -9.52 -18.72
CA PHE A 74 -1.74 -8.77 -18.45
C PHE A 74 -2.06 -7.83 -19.61
N ALA A 75 -3.35 -7.68 -19.93
CA ALA A 75 -3.84 -6.72 -20.88
C ALA A 75 -4.28 -5.44 -20.16
N ILE A 76 -3.78 -4.28 -20.57
CA ILE A 76 -4.25 -2.99 -20.04
C ILE A 76 -5.61 -2.69 -20.66
N PHE A 77 -6.58 -2.37 -19.79
CA PHE A 77 -7.90 -1.91 -20.18
C PHE A 77 -8.08 -0.45 -19.81
N ASP A 78 -8.10 0.38 -20.81
CA ASP A 78 -8.46 1.80 -20.80
C ASP A 78 -9.67 2.03 -21.72
N GLU A 79 -10.13 3.27 -21.86
CA GLU A 79 -11.28 3.57 -22.72
C GLU A 79 -11.03 3.19 -24.17
N SER A 80 -9.83 3.47 -24.71
CA SER A 80 -9.48 3.17 -26.10
C SER A 80 -9.59 1.68 -26.42
N ARG A 81 -9.10 0.83 -25.51
CA ARG A 81 -9.21 -0.62 -25.65
C ARG A 81 -10.65 -1.10 -25.51
N CYS A 82 -11.37 -0.55 -24.54
CA CYS A 82 -12.78 -0.89 -24.36
C CYS A 82 -13.62 -0.51 -25.58
N GLU A 83 -13.40 0.66 -26.18
CA GLU A 83 -14.08 1.08 -27.41
C GLU A 83 -13.72 0.18 -28.60
N ALA A 84 -12.46 -0.22 -28.73
CA ALA A 84 -11.99 -1.08 -29.80
C ALA A 84 -12.58 -2.51 -29.73
N LEU A 85 -13.03 -2.95 -28.55
CA LEU A 85 -13.62 -4.26 -28.28
C LEU A 85 -15.15 -4.20 -28.05
N ASP A 86 -15.74 -2.99 -28.11
CA ASP A 86 -17.15 -2.76 -27.81
C ASP A 86 -17.98 -3.08 -29.07
N ASP A 87 -18.26 -4.35 -29.30
CA ASP A 87 -19.29 -4.80 -30.25
C ASP A 87 -20.66 -4.72 -29.58
N ASP A 88 -21.73 -4.47 -30.34
CA ASP A 88 -23.08 -4.12 -29.87
C ASP A 88 -23.65 -5.00 -28.73
N ASP A 89 -23.18 -6.25 -28.57
CA ASP A 89 -23.62 -7.19 -27.54
C ASP A 89 -22.48 -7.79 -26.68
N ALA A 90 -21.20 -7.43 -26.86
CA ALA A 90 -20.09 -8.06 -26.17
C ALA A 90 -19.53 -7.20 -25.02
N ASN A 91 -19.26 -7.82 -23.88
CA ASN A 91 -18.58 -7.19 -22.77
C ASN A 91 -17.06 -7.17 -23.02
N PRO A 92 -16.41 -6.01 -23.22
CA PRO A 92 -14.97 -5.95 -23.54
C PRO A 92 -14.09 -6.66 -22.49
N PHE A 93 -14.47 -6.63 -21.21
CA PHE A 93 -13.72 -7.27 -20.13
C PHE A 93 -13.73 -8.79 -20.16
N GLU A 94 -14.57 -9.43 -20.97
CA GLU A 94 -14.59 -10.89 -21.12
C GLU A 94 -13.57 -11.41 -22.14
N ASN A 95 -12.99 -10.53 -22.96
CA ASN A 95 -12.04 -10.92 -24.00
C ASN A 95 -10.68 -11.42 -23.46
N ASP A 96 -10.28 -10.96 -22.29
CA ASP A 96 -8.99 -11.34 -21.68
C ASP A 96 -9.18 -11.94 -20.29
N GLN A 97 -8.35 -12.92 -19.95
CA GLN A 97 -8.37 -13.56 -18.63
C GLN A 97 -7.57 -12.76 -17.59
N LEU A 98 -6.53 -12.04 -18.01
CA LEU A 98 -5.64 -11.29 -17.16
C LEU A 98 -5.78 -9.81 -17.50
N VAL A 99 -6.54 -9.09 -16.70
CA VAL A 99 -6.88 -7.68 -16.92
C VAL A 99 -6.21 -6.79 -15.89
N LEU A 100 -5.60 -5.72 -16.36
CA LEU A 100 -5.02 -4.64 -15.57
C LEU A 100 -5.69 -3.34 -15.95
N SER A 101 -6.24 -2.62 -14.98
CA SER A 101 -6.92 -1.35 -15.23
C SER A 101 -6.68 -0.33 -14.12
N SER A 102 -6.90 0.94 -14.45
CA SER A 102 -6.87 2.02 -13.47
C SER A 102 -8.17 2.04 -12.65
N ILE A 103 -8.05 2.22 -11.34
CA ILE A 103 -9.19 2.44 -10.45
C ILE A 103 -9.94 3.71 -10.87
N ASP A 104 -9.21 4.78 -11.18
CA ASP A 104 -9.76 6.07 -11.56
C ASP A 104 -10.61 5.95 -12.84
N PHE A 105 -10.10 5.24 -13.85
CA PHE A 105 -10.81 4.98 -15.10
C PHE A 105 -12.15 4.25 -14.86
N ILE A 106 -12.12 3.17 -14.09
CA ILE A 106 -13.33 2.37 -13.84
C ILE A 106 -14.33 3.14 -12.98
N SER A 107 -13.88 3.81 -11.91
CA SER A 107 -14.77 4.50 -10.97
C SER A 107 -15.50 5.71 -11.57
N GLN A 108 -14.91 6.34 -12.58
CA GLN A 108 -15.49 7.51 -13.25
C GLN A 108 -16.42 7.17 -14.41
N ASN A 109 -16.46 5.90 -14.86
CA ASN A 109 -17.25 5.49 -16.01
C ASN A 109 -18.33 4.44 -15.65
N PRO A 110 -19.60 4.83 -15.44
CA PRO A 110 -20.66 3.92 -15.03
C PRO A 110 -20.90 2.75 -15.99
N LYS A 111 -20.72 2.97 -17.32
CA LYS A 111 -20.83 1.89 -18.31
C LYS A 111 -19.77 0.82 -18.05
N ARG A 112 -18.51 1.24 -17.86
CA ARG A 112 -17.38 0.35 -17.63
C ARG A 112 -17.48 -0.33 -16.26
N GLN A 113 -18.00 0.35 -15.24
CA GLN A 113 -18.32 -0.28 -13.94
C GLN A 113 -19.30 -1.46 -14.11
N THR A 114 -20.39 -1.25 -14.85
CA THR A 114 -21.37 -2.31 -15.08
C THR A 114 -20.75 -3.50 -15.84
N GLN A 115 -19.96 -3.21 -16.87
CA GLN A 115 -19.31 -4.21 -17.69
C GLN A 115 -18.27 -5.04 -16.91
N ILE A 116 -17.39 -4.38 -16.14
CA ILE A 116 -16.36 -5.07 -15.36
C ILE A 116 -16.95 -5.89 -14.21
N GLN A 117 -18.05 -5.44 -13.61
CA GLN A 117 -18.79 -6.20 -12.59
C GLN A 117 -19.50 -7.43 -13.17
N ALA A 118 -19.99 -7.33 -14.41
CA ALA A 118 -20.63 -8.47 -15.11
C ALA A 118 -19.60 -9.51 -15.56
N ALA A 119 -18.36 -9.13 -15.78
CA ALA A 119 -17.28 -10.05 -16.12
C ALA A 119 -16.84 -10.80 -14.86
N SER A 120 -17.14 -12.09 -14.77
CA SER A 120 -16.82 -12.91 -13.59
C SER A 120 -15.30 -13.00 -13.34
N TRP A 121 -14.85 -12.64 -12.13
CA TRP A 121 -13.46 -12.70 -11.71
C TRP A 121 -13.26 -13.74 -10.61
N ASP A 122 -12.15 -14.48 -10.66
CA ASP A 122 -11.79 -15.44 -9.59
C ASP A 122 -10.92 -14.78 -8.52
N LEU A 123 -10.07 -13.82 -8.93
CA LEU A 123 -9.18 -13.08 -8.05
C LEU A 123 -9.13 -11.60 -8.47
N MET A 124 -9.37 -10.71 -7.53
CA MET A 124 -9.14 -9.29 -7.67
C MET A 124 -7.96 -8.85 -6.80
N VAL A 125 -7.06 -8.08 -7.37
CA VAL A 125 -5.94 -7.44 -6.67
C VAL A 125 -6.11 -5.93 -6.73
N VAL A 126 -6.01 -5.26 -5.60
CA VAL A 126 -6.10 -3.79 -5.53
C VAL A 126 -4.82 -3.26 -4.89
N ASP A 127 -4.05 -2.49 -5.64
CA ASP A 127 -2.85 -1.85 -5.09
C ASP A 127 -3.15 -0.45 -4.56
N GLU A 128 -2.31 -0.02 -3.64
CA GLU A 128 -2.44 1.24 -2.91
C GLU A 128 -3.86 1.45 -2.33
N ALA A 129 -4.42 0.37 -1.76
CA ALA A 129 -5.78 0.36 -1.20
C ALA A 129 -6.01 1.44 -0.12
N HIS A 130 -4.96 2.16 0.31
CA HIS A 130 -5.08 3.30 1.19
C HIS A 130 -5.68 4.55 0.52
N HIS A 131 -5.68 4.61 -0.81
CA HIS A 131 -6.34 5.68 -1.56
C HIS A 131 -7.86 5.52 -1.64
N LEU A 132 -8.40 4.34 -1.32
CA LEU A 132 -9.84 4.11 -1.23
C LEU A 132 -10.41 4.84 -0.01
N ALA A 133 -10.77 6.11 -0.19
CA ALA A 133 -11.30 6.93 0.89
C ALA A 133 -12.69 6.46 1.30
N TRP A 134 -12.90 6.29 2.61
CA TRP A 134 -14.16 5.89 3.17
C TRP A 134 -14.46 6.69 4.42
N SER A 135 -15.69 7.13 4.53
CA SER A 135 -16.29 7.62 5.77
C SER A 135 -17.70 7.05 5.90
N GLN A 136 -18.25 7.05 7.10
CA GLN A 136 -19.58 6.47 7.35
C GLN A 136 -20.68 7.13 6.52
N ASP A 137 -20.56 8.44 6.28
CA ASP A 137 -21.57 9.23 5.57
C ASP A 137 -21.31 9.34 4.06
N THR A 138 -20.04 9.38 3.65
CA THR A 138 -19.66 9.69 2.26
C THR A 138 -18.45 8.84 1.79
N PRO A 139 -18.63 7.56 1.49
CA PRO A 139 -17.59 6.77 0.86
C PRO A 139 -17.27 7.30 -0.55
N SER A 140 -16.01 7.21 -0.97
CA SER A 140 -15.61 7.64 -2.32
C SER A 140 -16.17 6.72 -3.41
N GLN A 141 -16.23 7.22 -4.65
CA GLN A 141 -16.71 6.41 -5.79
C GLN A 141 -15.76 5.25 -6.07
N GLU A 142 -14.45 5.45 -5.91
CA GLU A 142 -13.43 4.41 -6.04
C GLU A 142 -13.67 3.28 -5.02
N TYR A 143 -13.95 3.65 -3.76
CA TYR A 143 -14.28 2.67 -2.73
C TYR A 143 -15.54 1.88 -3.07
N LEU A 144 -16.63 2.55 -3.45
CA LEU A 144 -17.89 1.88 -3.81
C LEU A 144 -17.74 0.96 -5.01
N CYS A 145 -16.95 1.35 -6.01
CA CYS A 145 -16.63 0.53 -7.16
C CYS A 145 -15.90 -0.75 -6.74
N VAL A 146 -14.85 -0.62 -5.92
CA VAL A 146 -14.08 -1.76 -5.42
C VAL A 146 -14.91 -2.63 -4.49
N GLU A 147 -15.78 -2.07 -3.63
CA GLU A 147 -16.68 -2.82 -2.75
C GLU A 147 -17.66 -3.69 -3.56
N ALA A 148 -18.24 -3.15 -4.63
CA ALA A 148 -19.13 -3.89 -5.50
C ALA A 148 -18.42 -5.08 -6.19
N LEU A 149 -17.20 -4.86 -6.67
CA LEU A 149 -16.35 -5.91 -7.26
C LEU A 149 -15.92 -6.95 -6.22
N ALA A 150 -15.51 -6.52 -5.02
CA ALA A 150 -15.09 -7.41 -3.95
C ALA A 150 -16.22 -8.35 -3.51
N ASN A 151 -17.44 -7.85 -3.44
CA ASN A 151 -18.62 -8.65 -3.09
C ASN A 151 -18.96 -9.73 -4.16
N ALA A 152 -18.56 -9.50 -5.41
CA ALA A 152 -18.81 -10.43 -6.52
C ALA A 152 -17.62 -11.38 -6.79
N THR A 153 -16.43 -11.09 -6.23
CA THR A 153 -15.19 -11.82 -6.52
C THR A 153 -14.82 -12.73 -5.35
N PRO A 154 -14.65 -14.04 -5.55
CA PRO A 154 -14.32 -14.97 -4.47
C PRO A 154 -12.98 -14.71 -3.79
N GLY A 155 -11.98 -14.23 -4.55
CA GLY A 155 -10.64 -13.93 -4.03
C GLY A 155 -10.34 -12.45 -4.09
N VAL A 156 -9.93 -11.86 -2.96
CA VAL A 156 -9.57 -10.43 -2.86
C VAL A 156 -8.23 -10.26 -2.19
N LEU A 157 -7.30 -9.60 -2.87
CA LEU A 157 -5.98 -9.27 -2.38
C LEU A 157 -5.80 -7.75 -2.38
N LEU A 158 -5.74 -7.15 -1.21
CA LEU A 158 -5.49 -5.72 -1.06
C LEU A 158 -4.01 -5.49 -0.69
N LEU A 159 -3.39 -4.51 -1.32
CA LEU A 159 -2.02 -4.09 -1.03
C LEU A 159 -2.03 -2.66 -0.51
N THR A 160 -1.29 -2.41 0.56
CA THR A 160 -1.14 -1.06 1.12
C THR A 160 0.22 -0.89 1.79
N ALA A 161 0.76 0.31 1.76
CA ALA A 161 2.03 0.62 2.41
C ALA A 161 1.87 1.06 3.87
N THR A 162 0.73 1.62 4.24
CA THR A 162 0.53 2.34 5.51
C THR A 162 -0.83 2.05 6.12
N PRO A 163 -1.03 0.87 6.75
CA PRO A 163 -2.33 0.51 7.29
C PRO A 163 -2.80 1.41 8.45
N ASP A 164 -1.87 1.95 9.25
CA ASP A 164 -2.20 2.63 10.51
C ASP A 164 -2.16 4.18 10.42
N GLN A 165 -1.64 4.76 9.33
CA GLN A 165 -1.42 6.21 9.25
C GLN A 165 -2.68 7.01 8.90
N LEU A 166 -3.73 6.34 8.41
CA LEU A 166 -4.95 6.98 7.90
C LEU A 166 -6.15 6.88 8.86
N GLY A 167 -5.93 6.46 10.09
CA GLY A 167 -6.97 6.36 11.13
C GLY A 167 -7.85 5.12 11.05
N HIS A 168 -8.76 5.01 12.02
CA HIS A 168 -9.62 3.82 12.23
C HIS A 168 -10.61 3.59 11.08
N GLU A 169 -11.17 4.66 10.50
CA GLU A 169 -12.13 4.56 9.38
C GLU A 169 -11.50 3.88 8.16
N SER A 170 -10.30 4.31 7.80
CA SER A 170 -9.59 3.75 6.66
C SER A 170 -9.17 2.29 6.89
N HIS A 171 -8.84 1.92 8.12
CA HIS A 171 -8.54 0.54 8.48
C HIS A 171 -9.80 -0.34 8.41
N PHE A 172 -10.90 0.12 9.00
CA PHE A 172 -12.19 -0.54 8.93
C PHE A 172 -12.65 -0.77 7.50
N ALA A 173 -12.55 0.24 6.65
CA ALA A 173 -12.95 0.17 5.25
C ALA A 173 -12.26 -0.97 4.49
N ARG A 174 -10.95 -1.14 4.68
CA ARG A 174 -10.19 -2.23 4.04
C ARG A 174 -10.58 -3.60 4.59
N LEU A 175 -10.80 -3.73 5.89
CA LEU A 175 -11.27 -4.98 6.49
C LEU A 175 -12.68 -5.34 6.01
N ARG A 176 -13.55 -4.35 5.83
CA ARG A 176 -14.91 -4.53 5.29
C ARG A 176 -14.90 -5.01 3.84
N LEU A 177 -13.95 -4.54 3.01
CA LEU A 177 -13.78 -5.07 1.65
C LEU A 177 -13.41 -6.56 1.64
N LEU A 178 -12.73 -7.05 2.68
CA LEU A 178 -12.30 -8.44 2.79
C LEU A 178 -13.37 -9.34 3.44
N ASP A 179 -14.05 -8.85 4.46
CA ASP A 179 -15.08 -9.61 5.19
C ASP A 179 -16.23 -8.67 5.61
N PRO A 180 -17.16 -8.36 4.68
CA PRO A 180 -18.28 -7.47 4.97
C PRO A 180 -19.27 -8.06 6.01
N ALA A 181 -19.30 -9.38 6.16
CA ALA A 181 -20.16 -10.02 7.16
C ALA A 181 -19.66 -9.76 8.58
N ARG A 182 -18.36 -9.80 8.80
CA ARG A 182 -17.73 -9.50 10.08
C ARG A 182 -17.66 -8.00 10.35
N PHE A 183 -17.26 -7.21 9.35
CA PHE A 183 -17.05 -5.76 9.47
C PHE A 183 -18.25 -4.97 8.92
N HIS A 184 -19.46 -5.26 9.42
CA HIS A 184 -20.70 -4.64 8.96
C HIS A 184 -20.99 -3.29 9.64
N SER A 185 -20.49 -3.05 10.87
CA SER A 185 -20.71 -1.84 11.67
C SER A 185 -19.38 -1.24 12.14
N TYR A 186 -19.20 0.05 11.87
CA TYR A 186 -18.02 0.79 12.31
C TYR A 186 -17.96 0.95 13.84
N GLU A 187 -19.11 1.15 14.48
CA GLU A 187 -19.20 1.26 15.95
C GLU A 187 -18.83 -0.06 16.64
N ALA A 188 -19.30 -1.20 16.10
CA ALA A 188 -18.91 -2.51 16.59
C ALA A 188 -17.40 -2.74 16.42
N PHE A 189 -16.81 -2.33 15.29
CA PHE A 189 -15.38 -2.40 15.04
C PHE A 189 -14.58 -1.57 16.05
N LEU A 190 -14.95 -0.32 16.33
CA LEU A 190 -14.27 0.52 17.32
C LEU A 190 -14.32 -0.10 18.72
N THR A 191 -15.46 -0.71 19.08
CA THR A 191 -15.60 -1.42 20.35
C THR A 191 -14.68 -2.64 20.42
N GLU A 192 -14.61 -3.41 19.34
CA GLU A 192 -13.74 -4.58 19.23
C GLU A 192 -12.25 -4.15 19.25
N GLU A 193 -11.87 -3.11 18.53
CA GLU A 193 -10.51 -2.58 18.48
C GLU A 193 -10.02 -2.08 19.84
N SER A 194 -10.89 -1.40 20.59
CA SER A 194 -10.61 -1.00 21.97
C SER A 194 -10.35 -2.21 22.88
N ARG A 195 -11.10 -3.29 22.71
CA ARG A 195 -10.87 -4.56 23.41
C ARG A 195 -9.55 -5.20 23.01
N TYR A 196 -9.17 -5.11 21.72
CA TYR A 196 -7.88 -5.61 21.23
C TYR A 196 -6.70 -4.90 21.85
N SER A 197 -6.72 -3.58 21.94
CA SER A 197 -5.65 -2.82 22.59
C SER A 197 -5.44 -3.29 24.04
N GLN A 198 -6.53 -3.50 24.75
CA GLN A 198 -6.48 -4.00 26.14
C GLN A 198 -5.96 -5.45 26.23
N LEU A 199 -6.29 -6.29 25.25
CA LEU A 199 -5.79 -7.66 25.15
C LEU A 199 -4.30 -7.68 24.81
N ALA A 200 -3.85 -6.85 23.88
CA ALA A 200 -2.45 -6.71 23.50
C ALA A 200 -1.59 -6.31 24.71
N ASP A 201 -2.05 -5.36 25.53
CA ASP A 201 -1.40 -4.94 26.76
C ASP A 201 -1.34 -6.09 27.82
N ALA A 202 -2.36 -6.93 27.84
CA ALA A 202 -2.40 -8.09 28.74
C ALA A 202 -1.53 -9.26 28.26
N VAL A 203 -1.33 -9.40 26.94
CA VAL A 203 -0.51 -10.46 26.30
C VAL A 203 0.96 -10.05 26.21
N ALA A 204 1.30 -8.76 26.15
CA ALA A 204 2.67 -8.29 26.02
C ALA A 204 3.68 -8.92 27.02
N PRO A 205 3.33 -9.14 28.31
CA PRO A 205 4.21 -9.84 29.25
C PRO A 205 4.42 -11.31 28.93
N LEU A 206 3.47 -11.98 28.25
CA LEU A 206 3.61 -13.39 27.84
C LEU A 206 4.63 -13.57 26.70
N LEU A 207 4.85 -12.52 25.92
CA LEU A 207 5.86 -12.47 24.83
C LEU A 207 7.26 -12.14 25.35
N SER A 208 7.36 -11.41 26.46
CA SER A 208 8.60 -11.24 27.20
C SER A 208 8.70 -12.38 28.21
N ASP A 209 9.87 -12.92 28.53
CA ASP A 209 10.06 -14.00 29.48
C ASP A 209 9.57 -13.70 30.94
N ALA A 210 8.77 -12.65 31.10
CA ALA A 210 8.16 -12.24 32.35
C ALA A 210 6.83 -12.97 32.61
N GLN A 211 6.62 -13.39 33.85
CA GLN A 211 5.34 -13.98 34.24
C GLN A 211 4.22 -12.92 34.31
N PRO A 212 3.02 -13.21 33.77
CA PRO A 212 1.90 -12.31 33.91
C PRO A 212 1.49 -12.16 35.40
N ASN A 213 1.35 -10.95 35.85
CA ASN A 213 0.91 -10.68 37.20
C ASN A 213 -0.57 -11.07 37.41
N PRO A 214 -1.08 -11.16 38.65
CA PRO A 214 -2.46 -11.57 38.92
C PRO A 214 -3.53 -10.71 38.25
N LYS A 215 -3.28 -9.40 38.07
CA LYS A 215 -4.19 -8.50 37.36
C LYS A 215 -4.24 -8.77 35.86
N GLN A 216 -3.11 -9.09 35.26
CA GLN A 216 -3.02 -9.49 33.85
C GLN A 216 -3.69 -10.83 33.59
N ARG A 217 -3.48 -11.82 34.49
CA ARG A 217 -4.19 -13.11 34.42
C ARG A 217 -5.72 -12.94 34.54
N ALA A 218 -6.19 -12.08 35.42
CA ALA A 218 -7.62 -11.79 35.57
C ALA A 218 -8.17 -11.17 34.26
N LYS A 219 -7.48 -10.19 33.67
CA LYS A 219 -7.86 -9.62 32.38
C LYS A 219 -7.90 -10.66 31.26
N LEU A 220 -6.88 -11.51 31.13
CA LEU A 220 -6.86 -12.56 30.12
C LEU A 220 -8.03 -13.54 30.29
N ASN A 221 -8.38 -13.86 31.53
CA ASN A 221 -9.53 -14.71 31.81
C ASN A 221 -10.87 -14.06 31.47
N ASP A 222 -11.00 -12.74 31.65
CA ASP A 222 -12.19 -11.98 31.24
C ASP A 222 -12.33 -11.90 29.70
N PHE A 223 -11.21 -11.83 28.99
CA PHE A 223 -11.21 -11.75 27.53
C PHE A 223 -11.47 -13.08 26.83
N ALA A 224 -10.90 -14.17 27.36
CA ALA A 224 -10.93 -15.47 26.73
C ALA A 224 -10.97 -16.61 27.77
N PRO A 225 -12.10 -16.75 28.50
CA PRO A 225 -12.22 -17.71 29.60
C PRO A 225 -12.01 -19.16 29.13
N ASP A 226 -12.53 -19.51 27.95
CA ASP A 226 -12.41 -20.86 27.39
C ASP A 226 -10.96 -21.20 27.01
N ILE A 227 -10.21 -20.25 26.48
CA ILE A 227 -8.81 -20.42 26.12
C ILE A 227 -7.96 -20.51 27.39
N MET A 228 -8.23 -19.64 28.37
CA MET A 228 -7.53 -19.64 29.65
C MET A 228 -7.79 -20.91 30.47
N ALA A 229 -8.96 -21.50 30.37
CA ALA A 229 -9.28 -22.78 31.05
C ALA A 229 -8.42 -23.95 30.52
N HIS A 230 -7.92 -23.86 29.29
CA HIS A 230 -7.10 -24.85 28.61
C HIS A 230 -5.62 -24.43 28.49
N ALA A 231 -5.24 -23.31 29.08
CA ALA A 231 -3.92 -22.68 28.96
C ALA A 231 -2.88 -23.44 29.75
N GLY A 232 -2.50 -24.51 29.81
CA GLY A 232 -1.45 -25.23 30.49
C GLY A 232 -0.63 -24.44 31.55
N ASP A 233 0.50 -24.92 31.94
CA ASP A 233 1.39 -24.19 32.85
C ASP A 233 2.06 -22.99 32.10
N LEU A 234 1.70 -21.79 32.47
CA LEU A 234 2.26 -20.55 31.91
C LEU A 234 3.74 -20.34 32.24
N ASN A 235 4.35 -21.19 33.03
CA ASN A 235 5.81 -21.24 33.23
C ASN A 235 6.50 -21.92 32.03
N ASP A 236 5.80 -22.77 31.29
CA ASP A 236 6.34 -23.40 30.09
C ASP A 236 6.23 -22.44 28.88
N VAL A 237 7.37 -22.21 28.22
CA VAL A 237 7.50 -21.38 27.02
C VAL A 237 6.57 -21.86 25.90
N LYS A 238 6.43 -23.16 25.72
CA LYS A 238 5.58 -23.76 24.69
C LYS A 238 4.09 -23.50 24.98
N ALA A 239 3.68 -23.63 26.23
CA ALA A 239 2.30 -23.36 26.66
C ALA A 239 1.96 -21.86 26.49
N ARG A 240 2.89 -20.97 26.86
CA ARG A 240 2.71 -19.49 26.60
C ARG A 240 2.57 -19.17 25.13
N ASN A 241 3.48 -19.68 24.28
CA ASN A 241 3.41 -19.41 22.85
C ASN A 241 2.11 -19.95 22.23
N ASN A 242 1.67 -21.15 22.63
CA ASN A 242 0.40 -21.68 22.17
C ASN A 242 -0.79 -20.84 22.62
N LEU A 243 -0.79 -20.36 23.85
CA LEU A 243 -1.82 -19.44 24.37
C LEU A 243 -1.86 -18.14 23.57
N VAL A 244 -0.69 -17.53 23.32
CA VAL A 244 -0.59 -16.30 22.52
C VAL A 244 -1.13 -16.53 21.10
N HIS A 245 -0.74 -17.63 20.45
CA HIS A 245 -1.26 -17.99 19.13
C HIS A 245 -2.77 -18.19 19.14
N GLN A 246 -3.33 -18.87 20.12
CA GLN A 246 -4.77 -19.08 20.24
C GLN A 246 -5.52 -17.75 20.46
N LEU A 247 -4.99 -16.85 21.30
CA LEU A 247 -5.58 -15.53 21.53
C LEU A 247 -5.54 -14.66 20.28
N ILE A 248 -4.44 -14.66 19.55
CA ILE A 248 -4.31 -13.94 18.25
C ILE A 248 -5.26 -14.54 17.21
N ASP A 249 -5.35 -15.88 17.14
CA ASP A 249 -6.22 -16.55 16.15
C ASP A 249 -7.71 -16.36 16.42
N CYS A 250 -8.14 -16.32 17.68
CA CYS A 250 -9.54 -16.19 18.03
C CYS A 250 -10.03 -14.75 17.95
N HIS A 251 -9.17 -13.81 18.24
CA HIS A 251 -9.55 -12.41 18.37
C HIS A 251 -8.90 -11.47 17.34
N GLY A 252 -7.90 -11.91 16.56
CA GLY A 252 -7.11 -11.09 15.65
C GLY A 252 -7.61 -11.03 14.21
N THR A 253 -7.17 -9.99 13.50
CA THR A 253 -7.19 -9.90 12.05
C THR A 253 -6.04 -10.72 11.40
N GLY A 254 -5.29 -11.48 12.19
CA GLY A 254 -4.06 -12.16 11.82
C GLY A 254 -4.18 -13.21 10.71
N ARG A 255 -5.42 -13.61 10.34
CA ARG A 255 -5.66 -14.47 9.17
C ARG A 255 -5.83 -13.70 7.87
N MET A 256 -6.13 -12.39 7.95
CA MET A 256 -6.41 -11.55 6.79
C MET A 256 -5.39 -10.43 6.60
N LEU A 257 -4.70 -10.01 7.67
CA LEU A 257 -3.71 -8.93 7.65
C LEU A 257 -2.30 -9.49 7.84
N PHE A 258 -1.45 -9.29 6.84
CA PHE A 258 -0.02 -9.59 6.91
C PHE A 258 0.75 -8.28 6.83
N ARG A 259 1.68 -8.09 7.78
CA ARG A 259 2.46 -6.87 7.89
C ARG A 259 3.91 -7.16 8.24
N ASN A 260 4.82 -6.73 7.40
CA ASN A 260 6.25 -6.70 7.70
C ASN A 260 6.72 -5.25 7.85
N ARG A 261 7.65 -5.03 8.78
CA ARG A 261 8.34 -3.76 8.99
C ARG A 261 9.81 -3.95 8.66
N ARG A 262 10.43 -2.93 8.07
CA ARG A 262 11.88 -2.96 7.76
C ARG A 262 12.73 -3.26 8.97
N ALA A 263 12.34 -2.73 10.14
CA ALA A 263 13.03 -2.97 11.42
C ALA A 263 13.11 -4.45 11.82
N ASN A 264 12.22 -5.29 11.31
CA ASN A 264 12.15 -6.72 11.60
C ASN A 264 12.87 -7.60 10.56
N ILE A 265 13.46 -6.97 9.51
CA ILE A 265 14.13 -7.69 8.42
C ILE A 265 15.63 -7.47 8.55
N GLU A 266 16.37 -8.56 8.81
CA GLU A 266 17.83 -8.50 8.88
C GLU A 266 18.46 -8.11 7.55
N GLY A 267 19.47 -7.24 7.59
CA GLY A 267 20.21 -6.79 6.42
C GLY A 267 19.53 -5.67 5.60
N PHE A 268 18.40 -5.13 6.07
CA PHE A 268 17.79 -3.98 5.42
C PHE A 268 18.59 -2.69 5.75
N PRO A 269 18.94 -1.85 4.75
CA PRO A 269 19.75 -0.65 4.97
C PRO A 269 19.05 0.31 5.93
N GLU A 270 19.78 0.79 6.92
CA GLU A 270 19.32 1.85 7.81
C GLU A 270 19.27 3.21 7.07
N ARG A 271 18.30 4.04 7.45
CA ARG A 271 18.20 5.41 6.96
C ARG A 271 18.82 6.34 7.99
N ALA A 272 19.83 7.07 7.57
CA ALA A 272 20.43 8.14 8.38
C ALA A 272 19.98 9.51 7.82
N LEU A 273 19.49 10.39 8.69
CA LEU A 273 19.17 11.75 8.34
C LEU A 273 20.40 12.63 8.61
N SER A 274 20.92 13.31 7.57
CA SER A 274 21.94 14.33 7.69
C SER A 274 21.35 15.67 7.29
N ALA A 275 21.34 16.63 8.20
CA ALA A 275 20.85 17.98 7.95
C ALA A 275 22.05 18.93 7.69
N TYR A 276 21.93 19.72 6.64
CA TYR A 276 22.94 20.69 6.23
C TYR A 276 22.33 22.10 6.27
N PRO A 277 22.46 22.83 7.39
CA PRO A 277 21.94 24.18 7.50
C PRO A 277 22.74 25.14 6.59
N LEU A 278 22.02 25.89 5.76
CA LEU A 278 22.58 26.88 4.85
C LEU A 278 22.09 28.27 5.22
N ALA A 279 22.87 29.28 4.87
CA ALA A 279 22.49 30.66 5.11
C ALA A 279 21.29 31.06 4.24
N LEU A 280 20.33 31.76 4.84
CA LEU A 280 19.18 32.27 4.10
C LEU A 280 19.59 33.49 3.26
N PRO A 281 19.38 33.50 1.94
CA PRO A 281 19.65 34.67 1.12
C PRO A 281 18.67 35.80 1.41
N ALA A 282 19.12 37.04 1.40
CA ALA A 282 18.28 38.23 1.56
C ALA A 282 17.14 38.30 0.51
N ALA A 283 17.34 37.71 -0.66
CA ALA A 283 16.30 37.60 -1.68
C ALA A 283 15.03 36.85 -1.21
N TYR A 284 15.11 36.05 -0.14
CA TYR A 284 14.02 35.27 0.43
C TYR A 284 13.39 35.89 1.69
N ASP A 285 13.88 37.05 2.16
CA ASP A 285 13.35 37.69 3.37
C ASP A 285 11.85 38.02 3.25
N ALA A 286 11.38 38.36 2.06
CA ALA A 286 9.98 38.63 1.81
C ALA A 286 9.09 37.40 2.00
N ALA A 287 9.59 36.18 1.69
CA ALA A 287 8.84 34.94 1.85
C ALA A 287 8.47 34.65 3.30
N LEU A 288 9.36 35.00 4.22
CA LEU A 288 9.18 34.78 5.66
C LEU A 288 8.28 35.86 6.29
N SER A 289 8.32 37.09 5.77
CA SER A 289 7.56 38.23 6.31
C SER A 289 6.08 38.25 5.89
N GLU A 290 5.74 37.70 4.74
CA GLU A 290 4.37 37.67 4.21
C GLU A 290 3.46 36.60 4.81
N GLY A 291 3.99 35.69 5.65
CA GLY A 291 3.23 34.62 6.27
C GLY A 291 2.69 33.55 5.30
N ASN A 292 3.17 33.55 4.07
CA ASN A 292 2.78 32.53 3.07
C ASN A 292 3.63 31.28 3.24
N LEU A 293 3.02 30.23 3.80
CA LEU A 293 3.69 28.97 4.10
C LEU A 293 4.30 28.31 2.85
N THR A 294 3.65 28.46 1.69
CA THR A 294 4.15 27.88 0.42
C THR A 294 5.48 28.52 0.02
N TYR A 295 5.61 29.83 0.13
CA TYR A 295 6.87 30.50 -0.19
C TYR A 295 7.93 30.32 0.92
N ALA A 296 7.51 30.15 2.17
CA ALA A 296 8.44 29.82 3.25
C ALA A 296 9.07 28.42 3.06
N LEU A 297 8.32 27.45 2.54
CA LEU A 297 8.80 26.10 2.25
C LEU A 297 9.53 25.99 0.90
N TYR A 298 9.08 26.76 -0.10
CA TYR A 298 9.57 26.71 -1.49
C TYR A 298 9.91 28.13 -1.97
N PRO A 299 10.93 28.78 -1.41
CA PRO A 299 11.22 30.19 -1.71
C PRO A 299 11.64 30.42 -3.17
N GLU A 300 12.17 29.40 -3.85
CA GLU A 300 12.46 29.42 -5.29
C GLU A 300 11.23 29.68 -6.17
N ARG A 301 10.02 29.50 -5.64
CA ARG A 301 8.76 29.70 -6.38
C ARG A 301 8.22 31.14 -6.26
N MET A 302 8.86 31.99 -5.50
CA MET A 302 8.43 33.39 -5.38
C MET A 302 8.55 34.13 -6.71
N PRO A 303 7.55 34.98 -7.07
CA PRO A 303 7.57 35.75 -8.32
C PRO A 303 8.83 36.59 -8.52
N THR A 304 9.40 37.10 -7.43
CA THR A 304 10.58 37.98 -7.42
C THR A 304 11.88 37.26 -7.78
N VAL A 305 11.98 35.97 -7.54
CA VAL A 305 13.21 35.18 -7.71
C VAL A 305 13.07 34.01 -8.67
N VAL A 306 11.86 33.67 -9.08
CA VAL A 306 11.53 32.47 -9.85
C VAL A 306 12.35 32.27 -11.14
N ASN A 307 12.90 33.32 -11.71
CA ASN A 307 13.75 33.25 -12.91
C ASN A 307 15.26 33.32 -12.61
N THR A 308 15.65 33.60 -11.37
CA THR A 308 17.05 33.82 -10.98
C THR A 308 17.47 33.01 -9.74
N TRP A 309 16.55 32.23 -9.17
CA TRP A 309 16.79 31.52 -7.92
C TRP A 309 18.02 30.59 -7.97
N THR A 310 18.27 29.95 -9.11
CA THR A 310 19.45 29.07 -9.28
C THR A 310 20.78 29.78 -9.13
N GLN A 311 20.79 31.12 -9.20
CA GLN A 311 21.99 31.96 -9.06
C GLN A 311 22.17 32.51 -7.65
N VAL A 312 21.10 32.57 -6.85
CA VAL A 312 21.12 33.18 -5.52
C VAL A 312 20.90 32.20 -4.38
N ASP A 313 20.40 30.99 -4.68
CA ASP A 313 20.07 29.98 -3.70
C ASP A 313 21.31 29.16 -3.30
N PRO A 314 21.75 29.19 -2.05
CA PRO A 314 22.94 28.46 -1.62
C PRO A 314 22.77 26.93 -1.68
N ARG A 315 21.53 26.43 -1.79
CA ARG A 315 21.28 25.01 -2.00
C ARG A 315 21.87 24.51 -3.32
N VAL A 316 21.93 25.37 -4.33
CA VAL A 316 22.46 25.01 -5.66
C VAL A 316 23.97 24.77 -5.58
N GLU A 317 24.74 25.72 -5.05
CA GLU A 317 26.18 25.59 -4.88
C GLU A 317 26.52 24.39 -3.97
N TRP A 318 25.85 24.30 -2.84
CA TRP A 318 26.01 23.17 -1.93
C TRP A 318 25.75 21.81 -2.63
N LEU A 319 24.68 21.73 -3.44
CA LEU A 319 24.33 20.50 -4.17
C LEU A 319 25.46 20.10 -5.13
N LEU A 320 26.00 21.05 -5.89
CA LEU A 320 27.06 20.79 -6.86
C LEU A 320 28.35 20.30 -6.17
N ASP A 321 28.70 20.90 -5.04
CA ASP A 321 29.84 20.49 -4.23
C ASP A 321 29.61 19.11 -3.60
N PHE A 322 28.42 18.87 -3.07
CA PHE A 322 28.05 17.58 -2.52
C PHE A 322 28.12 16.47 -3.57
N MET A 323 27.53 16.69 -4.76
CA MET A 323 27.59 15.74 -5.88
C MET A 323 29.04 15.40 -6.27
N ASN A 324 29.96 16.36 -6.23
CA ASN A 324 31.37 16.13 -6.51
C ASN A 324 32.06 15.35 -5.39
N SER A 325 31.70 15.60 -4.14
CA SER A 325 32.33 14.98 -2.97
C SER A 325 32.02 13.50 -2.81
N VAL A 326 30.83 13.07 -3.25
CA VAL A 326 30.35 11.68 -3.07
C VAL A 326 30.58 10.79 -4.31
N LYS A 327 31.23 11.26 -5.36
CA LYS A 327 31.55 10.43 -6.53
C LYS A 327 32.33 9.17 -6.11
N PRO A 328 32.02 8.00 -6.66
CA PRO A 328 31.11 7.68 -7.81
C PRO A 328 29.66 7.31 -7.40
N GLU A 329 29.23 7.63 -6.19
CA GLU A 329 27.91 7.25 -5.68
C GLU A 329 26.76 7.88 -6.49
N LYS A 330 25.63 7.18 -6.55
CA LYS A 330 24.41 7.67 -7.19
C LYS A 330 23.59 8.49 -6.20
N ILE A 331 23.09 9.63 -6.65
CA ILE A 331 22.25 10.54 -5.87
C ILE A 331 20.85 10.56 -6.48
N LEU A 332 19.82 10.44 -5.65
CA LEU A 332 18.44 10.75 -6.01
C LEU A 332 18.08 12.12 -5.41
N LEU A 333 17.91 13.12 -6.28
CA LEU A 333 17.45 14.44 -5.90
C LEU A 333 15.93 14.53 -6.07
N ILE A 334 15.21 14.79 -4.99
CA ILE A 334 13.74 14.95 -5.01
C ILE A 334 13.41 16.43 -4.89
N CYS A 335 12.70 16.96 -5.89
CA CYS A 335 12.27 18.35 -5.95
C CYS A 335 10.77 18.48 -5.71
N ALA A 336 10.34 19.64 -5.20
CA ALA A 336 8.93 19.93 -4.94
C ALA A 336 8.09 20.18 -6.21
N SER A 337 8.74 20.45 -7.34
CA SER A 337 8.04 20.69 -8.62
C SER A 337 8.88 20.24 -9.82
N ALA A 338 8.18 19.90 -10.90
CA ALA A 338 8.81 19.58 -12.18
C ALA A 338 9.73 20.72 -12.67
N ARG A 339 9.29 21.97 -12.54
CA ARG A 339 10.07 23.15 -12.91
C ARG A 339 11.40 23.23 -12.16
N THR A 340 11.38 23.08 -10.82
CA THR A 340 12.59 23.07 -9.99
C THR A 340 13.55 21.96 -10.43
N ALA A 341 13.03 20.76 -10.73
CA ALA A 341 13.84 19.63 -11.20
C ALA A 341 14.49 19.91 -12.56
N GLN A 342 13.74 20.49 -13.50
CA GLN A 342 14.25 20.84 -14.83
C GLN A 342 15.33 21.93 -14.76
N GLU A 343 15.09 23.01 -14.00
CA GLU A 343 16.04 24.10 -13.84
C GLU A 343 17.35 23.64 -13.16
N LEU A 344 17.26 22.76 -12.14
CA LEU A 344 18.45 22.14 -11.55
C LEU A 344 19.16 21.20 -12.51
N GLY A 345 18.42 20.40 -13.30
CA GLY A 345 19.01 19.58 -14.33
C GLY A 345 19.83 20.39 -15.34
N GLU A 346 19.31 21.55 -15.76
CA GLU A 346 20.05 22.46 -16.65
C GLU A 346 21.32 23.02 -16.01
N VAL A 347 21.26 23.40 -14.72
CA VAL A 347 22.43 23.85 -13.98
C VAL A 347 23.47 22.74 -13.87
N ILE A 348 23.09 21.53 -13.50
CA ILE A 348 24.00 20.38 -13.40
C ILE A 348 24.64 20.10 -14.76
N ARG A 349 23.88 20.13 -15.81
CA ARG A 349 24.36 19.90 -17.19
C ARG A 349 25.40 20.94 -17.59
N THR A 350 25.13 22.20 -17.32
CA THR A 350 25.97 23.32 -17.78
C THR A 350 27.22 23.52 -16.94
N GLN A 351 27.15 23.28 -15.62
CA GLN A 351 28.24 23.63 -14.69
C GLN A 351 29.11 22.44 -14.30
N THR A 352 28.62 21.19 -14.36
CA THR A 352 29.40 20.05 -13.85
C THR A 352 29.71 18.98 -14.87
N GLY A 353 28.94 18.88 -15.93
CA GLY A 353 29.05 17.77 -16.90
C GLY A 353 28.69 16.38 -16.30
N ILE A 354 28.13 16.32 -15.09
CA ILE A 354 27.69 15.07 -14.46
C ILE A 354 26.53 14.50 -15.26
N ARG A 355 26.61 13.22 -15.60
CA ARG A 355 25.48 12.51 -16.24
C ARG A 355 24.33 12.40 -15.25
N HIS A 356 23.17 12.90 -15.63
CA HIS A 356 21.96 12.84 -14.85
C HIS A 356 20.74 12.63 -15.75
N SER A 357 19.64 12.23 -15.16
CA SER A 357 18.33 12.17 -15.82
C SER A 357 17.33 12.93 -14.94
N VAL A 358 16.45 13.68 -15.57
CA VAL A 358 15.36 14.38 -14.87
C VAL A 358 14.07 13.64 -15.19
N PHE A 359 13.29 13.33 -14.16
CA PHE A 359 11.98 12.68 -14.28
C PHE A 359 10.93 13.58 -13.67
N HIS A 360 9.82 13.78 -14.37
CA HIS A 360 8.68 14.55 -13.88
C HIS A 360 7.38 14.08 -14.54
N GLU A 361 6.26 14.46 -13.95
CA GLU A 361 4.91 14.02 -14.34
C GLU A 361 4.49 14.37 -15.79
N GLY A 362 5.12 15.37 -16.41
CA GLY A 362 4.86 15.75 -17.80
C GLY A 362 5.65 14.96 -18.84
N MET A 363 6.43 13.95 -18.45
CA MET A 363 7.20 13.12 -19.40
C MET A 363 6.35 11.97 -19.94
N SER A 364 6.56 11.64 -21.21
CA SER A 364 6.00 10.42 -21.80
C SER A 364 6.83 9.19 -21.42
N ILE A 365 6.23 7.99 -21.56
CA ILE A 365 6.91 6.71 -21.26
C ILE A 365 8.11 6.46 -22.19
N VAL A 366 8.17 7.14 -23.31
CA VAL A 366 9.23 6.98 -24.35
C VAL A 366 10.42 7.90 -24.07
N GLU A 367 10.27 8.97 -23.31
CA GLU A 367 11.33 9.87 -22.86
C GLU A 367 12.03 9.36 -21.61
#